data_32222533b3b94396366ab6fa332042f9
#
_entry.id   32222533b3b94396366ab6fa332042f9
#
_cell.length_a   1.000
_cell.length_b   1.000
_cell.length_c   1.000
_cell.angle_alpha   90.00
_cell.angle_beta   90.00
_cell.angle_gamma   90.00
#
_symmetry.space_group_name_H-M   'P 1'
#
loop_
_entity.id
_entity.type
_entity.pdbx_description
1 polymer ?
#
loop_
_entity_poly.entity_id
_entity_poly.type
_entity_poly.pdbx_seq_one_letter_code
_entity_poly.pdbx_strand_id
1 'polypeptide(L)'
;MSALLIAGSPSERSRSAALLDAVAQRLSVRGALVDRIHIRDLSPQALLLADFGHPTVVKAIDQVADASVLVVATPVYKAAYSGVLKVFLDLLPQTALKGKTVLPLATGGSPHHMLALDYALRPVLQSLGAKSILPGIYATDAQVTLTPEGPYHVQADIAARLDDAVNVLVTETLRPSPAQATRFAPVHFSQVRCSV
;
A
#
# COMPACT_ATOMS: atom_id res chain seq x y z
N MET A 1 12.13 -8.51 -0.54
CA MET A 1 11.10 -7.71 0.14
C MET A 1 9.95 -7.51 -0.82
N SER A 2 8.70 -7.57 -0.32
CA SER A 2 7.49 -7.59 -1.14
C SER A 2 6.65 -6.33 -0.90
N ALA A 3 6.00 -5.87 -1.95
CA ALA A 3 5.00 -4.83 -1.91
C ALA A 3 3.61 -5.44 -2.11
N LEU A 4 2.68 -5.12 -1.23
CA LEU A 4 1.28 -5.50 -1.35
C LEU A 4 0.44 -4.30 -1.79
N LEU A 5 -0.34 -4.50 -2.84
CA LEU A 5 -1.24 -3.51 -3.41
C LEU A 5 -2.69 -3.86 -3.03
N ILE A 6 -3.38 -2.91 -2.38
CA ILE A 6 -4.75 -3.11 -1.90
C ILE A 6 -5.71 -2.23 -2.72
N ALA A 7 -6.54 -2.86 -3.53
CA ALA A 7 -7.57 -2.21 -4.33
C ALA A 7 -8.89 -2.09 -3.54
N GLY A 8 -9.15 -0.90 -3.01
CA GLY A 8 -10.32 -0.58 -2.20
C GLY A 8 -11.56 -0.14 -2.98
N SER A 9 -11.63 -0.40 -4.27
CA SER A 9 -12.83 -0.09 -5.07
C SER A 9 -13.78 -1.28 -5.15
N PRO A 10 -15.10 -1.09 -5.01
CA PRO A 10 -16.07 -2.14 -5.27
C PRO A 10 -16.24 -2.42 -6.78
N SER A 11 -15.87 -1.46 -7.64
CA SER A 11 -16.06 -1.57 -9.09
C SER A 11 -14.91 -2.33 -9.74
N GLU A 12 -15.23 -3.13 -10.75
CA GLU A 12 -14.23 -3.87 -11.54
C GLU A 12 -13.25 -2.94 -12.25
N ARG A 13 -13.79 -1.97 -12.96
CA ARG A 13 -13.01 -0.90 -13.57
C ARG A 13 -13.10 0.34 -12.69
N SER A 14 -11.98 0.79 -12.16
CA SER A 14 -11.94 1.99 -11.36
C SER A 14 -10.65 2.78 -11.57
N ARG A 15 -10.75 4.10 -11.47
CA ARG A 15 -9.58 5.00 -11.57
C ARG A 15 -8.57 4.74 -10.46
N SER A 16 -9.04 4.41 -9.26
CA SER A 16 -8.14 4.08 -8.16
C SER A 16 -7.37 2.77 -8.41
N ALA A 17 -8.00 1.76 -9.04
CA ALA A 17 -7.28 0.57 -9.50
C ALA A 17 -6.25 0.90 -10.58
N ALA A 18 -6.58 1.84 -11.49
CA ALA A 18 -5.65 2.31 -12.52
C ALA A 18 -4.39 2.97 -11.92
N LEU A 19 -4.54 3.79 -10.88
CA LEU A 19 -3.37 4.32 -10.15
C LEU A 19 -2.55 3.21 -9.50
N LEU A 20 -3.22 2.21 -8.94
CA LEU A 20 -2.58 1.06 -8.32
C LEU A 20 -1.77 0.25 -9.35
N ASP A 21 -2.34 0.05 -10.55
CA ASP A 21 -1.66 -0.63 -11.65
C ASP A 21 -0.43 0.15 -12.13
N ALA A 22 -0.54 1.47 -12.21
CA ALA A 22 0.58 2.33 -12.55
C ALA A 22 1.74 2.23 -11.53
N VAL A 23 1.43 2.09 -10.24
CA VAL A 23 2.44 1.82 -9.20
C VAL A 23 3.00 0.41 -9.33
N ALA A 24 2.14 -0.60 -9.57
CA ALA A 24 2.57 -1.99 -9.75
C ALA A 24 3.61 -2.12 -10.86
N GLN A 25 3.34 -1.52 -12.02
CA GLN A 25 4.25 -1.53 -13.15
C GLN A 25 5.61 -0.92 -12.79
N ARG A 26 5.61 0.22 -12.12
CA ARG A 26 6.83 0.92 -11.69
C ARG A 26 7.66 0.13 -10.69
N LEU A 27 7.01 -0.53 -9.75
CA LEU A 27 7.66 -1.42 -8.78
C LEU A 27 8.26 -2.65 -9.45
N SER A 28 7.49 -3.29 -10.37
CA SER A 28 7.95 -4.48 -11.09
C SER A 28 9.16 -4.20 -11.98
N VAL A 29 9.18 -3.06 -12.69
CA VAL A 29 10.33 -2.63 -13.50
C VAL A 29 11.59 -2.44 -12.63
N ARG A 30 11.42 -2.09 -11.33
CA ARG A 30 12.52 -1.95 -10.37
C ARG A 30 12.85 -3.25 -9.62
N GLY A 31 12.27 -4.38 -10.04
CA GLY A 31 12.56 -5.72 -9.50
C GLY A 31 11.89 -6.04 -8.17
N ALA A 32 10.91 -5.24 -7.73
CA ALA A 32 10.14 -5.56 -6.53
C ALA A 32 9.16 -6.70 -6.79
N LEU A 33 9.02 -7.59 -5.81
CA LEU A 33 7.93 -8.57 -5.81
C LEU A 33 6.62 -7.85 -5.44
N VAL A 34 5.63 -7.97 -6.31
CA VAL A 34 4.35 -7.27 -6.16
C VAL A 34 3.24 -8.29 -6.03
N ASP A 35 2.52 -8.24 -4.91
CA ASP A 35 1.29 -9.00 -4.68
C ASP A 35 0.08 -8.05 -4.61
N ARG A 36 -1.14 -8.60 -4.73
CA ARG A 36 -2.34 -7.79 -4.83
C ARG A 36 -3.54 -8.40 -4.11
N ILE A 37 -4.31 -7.53 -3.45
CA ILE A 37 -5.63 -7.83 -2.92
C ILE A 37 -6.64 -6.91 -3.60
N HIS A 38 -7.67 -7.50 -4.24
CA HIS A 38 -8.88 -6.78 -4.61
C HIS A 38 -9.94 -7.07 -3.54
N ILE A 39 -10.33 -6.07 -2.77
CA ILE A 39 -11.28 -6.28 -1.66
C ILE A 39 -12.62 -6.82 -2.17
N ARG A 40 -13.04 -6.42 -3.36
CA ARG A 40 -14.26 -6.92 -4.00
C ARG A 40 -14.27 -8.43 -4.28
N ASP A 41 -13.09 -9.06 -4.34
CA ASP A 41 -12.95 -10.50 -4.62
C ASP A 41 -12.96 -11.32 -3.31
N LEU A 42 -12.95 -10.65 -2.15
CA LEU A 42 -13.15 -11.29 -0.86
C LEU A 42 -14.64 -11.58 -0.64
N SER A 43 -14.95 -12.55 0.22
CA SER A 43 -16.35 -12.86 0.57
C SER A 43 -17.06 -11.65 1.16
N PRO A 44 -18.09 -11.08 0.52
CA PRO A 44 -18.81 -9.92 1.07
C PRO A 44 -19.46 -10.22 2.43
N GLN A 45 -19.94 -11.45 2.61
CA GLN A 45 -20.54 -11.89 3.86
C GLN A 45 -19.51 -11.94 4.98
N ALA A 46 -18.33 -12.50 4.71
CA ALA A 46 -17.24 -12.56 5.68
C ALA A 46 -16.76 -11.16 6.10
N LEU A 47 -16.66 -10.24 5.14
CA LEU A 47 -16.29 -8.85 5.40
C LEU A 47 -17.33 -8.16 6.31
N LEU A 48 -18.63 -8.28 5.99
CA LEU A 48 -19.70 -7.58 6.72
C LEU A 48 -19.97 -8.17 8.10
N LEU A 49 -19.79 -9.48 8.27
CA LEU A 49 -20.07 -10.18 9.54
C LEU A 49 -18.81 -10.38 10.38
N ALA A 50 -17.68 -9.79 9.98
CA ALA A 50 -16.39 -9.91 10.64
C ALA A 50 -15.98 -11.37 10.89
N ASP A 51 -16.14 -12.21 9.85
CA ASP A 51 -15.69 -13.61 9.91
C ASP A 51 -14.17 -13.71 9.69
N PHE A 52 -13.43 -13.58 10.79
CA PHE A 52 -11.96 -13.66 10.79
C PHE A 52 -11.42 -15.04 10.39
N GLY A 53 -12.24 -16.10 10.47
CA GLY A 53 -11.86 -17.46 10.11
C GLY A 53 -12.08 -17.79 8.63
N HIS A 54 -12.74 -16.94 7.88
CA HIS A 54 -13.02 -17.19 6.47
C HIS A 54 -11.73 -17.28 5.64
N PRO A 55 -11.54 -18.32 4.80
CA PRO A 55 -10.27 -18.57 4.10
C PRO A 55 -9.77 -17.37 3.27
N THR A 56 -10.66 -16.61 2.61
CA THR A 56 -10.26 -15.44 1.82
C THR A 56 -9.77 -14.29 2.71
N VAL A 57 -10.33 -14.14 3.91
CA VAL A 57 -9.92 -13.13 4.90
C VAL A 57 -8.59 -13.50 5.51
N VAL A 58 -8.43 -14.75 5.95
CA VAL A 58 -7.16 -15.27 6.51
C VAL A 58 -6.03 -15.06 5.52
N LYS A 59 -6.21 -15.50 4.26
CA LYS A 59 -5.21 -15.30 3.21
C LYS A 59 -4.83 -13.83 3.02
N ALA A 60 -5.82 -12.93 3.02
CA ALA A 60 -5.56 -11.50 2.86
C ALA A 60 -4.80 -10.90 4.05
N ILE A 61 -5.11 -11.34 5.28
CA ILE A 61 -4.37 -10.95 6.50
C ILE A 61 -2.91 -11.44 6.42
N ASP A 62 -2.67 -12.68 5.99
CA ASP A 62 -1.33 -13.24 5.83
C ASP A 62 -0.54 -12.45 4.77
N GLN A 63 -1.15 -12.09 3.63
CA GLN A 63 -0.51 -11.23 2.62
C GLN A 63 -0.12 -9.86 3.20
N VAL A 64 -0.97 -9.27 4.04
CA VAL A 64 -0.63 -8.02 4.75
C VAL A 64 0.53 -8.25 5.71
N ALA A 65 0.55 -9.37 6.44
CA ALA A 65 1.62 -9.68 7.39
C ALA A 65 2.99 -9.81 6.71
N ASP A 66 3.05 -10.45 5.55
CA ASP A 66 4.29 -10.76 4.80
C ASP A 66 4.86 -9.54 4.04
N ALA A 67 4.06 -8.53 3.77
CA ALA A 67 4.48 -7.37 3.00
C ALA A 67 5.32 -6.39 3.84
N SER A 68 6.37 -5.82 3.23
CA SER A 68 7.14 -4.72 3.81
C SER A 68 6.58 -3.35 3.45
N VAL A 69 5.91 -3.27 2.29
CA VAL A 69 5.30 -2.06 1.74
C VAL A 69 3.83 -2.34 1.43
N LEU A 70 2.95 -1.40 1.80
CA LEU A 70 1.56 -1.40 1.36
C LEU A 70 1.28 -0.19 0.48
N VAL A 71 0.63 -0.42 -0.65
CA VAL A 71 0.04 0.64 -1.46
C VAL A 71 -1.48 0.47 -1.42
N VAL A 72 -2.17 1.45 -0.84
CA VAL A 72 -3.62 1.38 -0.62
C VAL A 72 -4.31 2.37 -1.53
N ALA A 73 -5.13 1.90 -2.47
CA ALA A 73 -5.87 2.76 -3.40
C ALA A 73 -7.37 2.67 -3.19
N THR A 74 -8.05 3.81 -3.17
CA THR A 74 -9.48 3.93 -2.89
C THR A 74 -10.15 5.01 -3.73
N PRO A 75 -11.39 4.82 -4.19
CA PRO A 75 -12.21 5.96 -4.61
C PRO A 75 -12.64 6.77 -3.39
N VAL A 76 -12.86 8.08 -3.58
CA VAL A 76 -13.50 8.91 -2.55
C VAL A 76 -15.01 8.88 -2.74
N TYR A 77 -15.72 8.39 -1.74
CA TYR A 77 -17.17 8.41 -1.63
C TYR A 77 -17.61 9.19 -0.40
N LYS A 78 -18.50 10.17 -0.58
CA LYS A 78 -19.01 10.99 0.53
C LYS A 78 -17.88 11.57 1.40
N ALA A 79 -16.89 12.17 0.75
CA ALA A 79 -15.74 12.84 1.37
C ALA A 79 -14.79 11.93 2.18
N ALA A 80 -14.89 10.61 2.03
CA ALA A 80 -14.01 9.65 2.68
C ALA A 80 -13.60 8.52 1.71
N TYR A 81 -12.67 7.67 2.13
CA TYR A 81 -12.36 6.44 1.42
C TYR A 81 -13.55 5.49 1.41
N SER A 82 -13.55 4.50 0.51
CA SER A 82 -14.68 3.59 0.30
C SER A 82 -15.02 2.76 1.54
N GLY A 83 -16.31 2.50 1.77
CA GLY A 83 -16.76 1.65 2.89
C GLY A 83 -16.22 0.22 2.79
N VAL A 84 -16.07 -0.34 1.58
CA VAL A 84 -15.50 -1.69 1.40
C VAL A 84 -14.04 -1.76 1.84
N LEU A 85 -13.26 -0.68 1.67
CA LEU A 85 -11.91 -0.61 2.23
C LEU A 85 -11.97 -0.60 3.76
N LYS A 86 -12.92 0.15 4.36
CA LYS A 86 -13.04 0.23 5.81
C LYS A 86 -13.33 -1.13 6.45
N VAL A 87 -14.31 -1.87 5.91
CA VAL A 87 -14.65 -3.20 6.47
C VAL A 87 -13.47 -4.17 6.37
N PHE A 88 -12.64 -4.08 5.33
CA PHE A 88 -11.41 -4.87 5.27
C PHE A 88 -10.38 -4.45 6.31
N LEU A 89 -10.13 -3.14 6.45
CA LEU A 89 -9.16 -2.61 7.43
C LEU A 89 -9.57 -2.95 8.88
N ASP A 90 -10.87 -3.04 9.16
CA ASP A 90 -11.40 -3.41 10.48
C ASP A 90 -11.13 -4.88 10.85
N LEU A 91 -10.88 -5.74 9.87
CA LEU A 91 -10.51 -7.14 10.09
C LEU A 91 -9.01 -7.33 10.36
N LEU A 92 -8.19 -6.32 10.12
CA LEU A 92 -6.74 -6.42 10.34
C LEU A 92 -6.41 -6.34 11.85
N PRO A 93 -5.39 -7.09 12.31
CA PRO A 93 -4.87 -6.93 13.67
C PRO A 93 -4.41 -5.48 13.94
N GLN A 94 -4.54 -5.00 15.19
CA GLN A 94 -4.17 -3.63 15.58
C GLN A 94 -2.72 -3.24 15.23
N THR A 95 -1.84 -4.20 15.09
CA THR A 95 -0.42 -3.97 14.75
C THR A 95 -0.07 -4.41 13.33
N ALA A 96 -1.08 -4.64 12.48
CA ALA A 96 -0.89 -5.18 11.13
C ALA A 96 0.09 -4.37 10.26
N LEU A 97 0.17 -3.05 10.49
CA LEU A 97 1.01 -2.14 9.72
C LEU A 97 2.30 -1.71 10.46
N LYS A 98 2.59 -2.32 11.62
CA LYS A 98 3.80 -2.02 12.36
C LYS A 98 5.05 -2.39 11.57
N GLY A 99 5.96 -1.41 11.41
CA GLY A 99 7.22 -1.60 10.68
C GLY A 99 7.09 -1.59 9.16
N LYS A 100 5.90 -1.31 8.63
CA LYS A 100 5.64 -1.23 7.19
C LYS A 100 5.58 0.23 6.72
N THR A 101 5.95 0.45 5.46
CA THR A 101 5.76 1.75 4.80
C THR A 101 4.49 1.71 3.96
N VAL A 102 3.64 2.73 4.10
CA VAL A 102 2.34 2.80 3.43
C VAL A 102 2.29 3.97 2.47
N LEU A 103 1.89 3.73 1.22
CA LEU A 103 1.56 4.75 0.23
C LEU A 103 0.04 4.79 0.01
N PRO A 104 -0.67 5.82 0.49
CA PRO A 104 -2.09 5.98 0.22
C PRO A 104 -2.34 6.69 -1.11
N LEU A 105 -3.27 6.14 -1.91
CA LEU A 105 -3.71 6.67 -3.19
C LEU A 105 -5.23 6.87 -3.15
N ALA A 106 -5.72 7.96 -3.74
CA ALA A 106 -7.17 8.12 -3.91
C ALA A 106 -7.52 8.77 -5.24
N THR A 107 -8.75 8.49 -5.70
CA THR A 107 -9.35 9.19 -6.84
C THR A 107 -10.74 9.71 -6.49
N GLY A 108 -11.12 10.84 -7.09
CA GLY A 108 -12.46 11.38 -6.91
C GLY A 108 -12.77 12.50 -7.91
N GLY A 109 -14.04 12.83 -8.06
CA GLY A 109 -14.50 13.81 -9.05
C GLY A 109 -14.12 15.26 -8.74
N SER A 110 -13.85 15.62 -7.48
CA SER A 110 -13.55 16.99 -7.06
C SER A 110 -12.16 17.13 -6.47
N PRO A 111 -11.37 18.16 -6.84
CA PRO A 111 -10.07 18.42 -6.23
C PRO A 111 -10.17 18.76 -4.74
N HIS A 112 -11.33 19.20 -4.26
CA HIS A 112 -11.56 19.51 -2.85
C HIS A 112 -11.60 18.28 -1.93
N HIS A 113 -11.67 17.07 -2.47
CA HIS A 113 -11.68 15.82 -1.70
C HIS A 113 -10.29 15.25 -1.41
N MET A 114 -9.22 15.94 -1.78
CA MET A 114 -7.85 15.46 -1.53
C MET A 114 -7.57 15.21 -0.04
N LEU A 115 -8.19 15.99 0.83
CA LEU A 115 -8.03 15.86 2.28
C LEU A 115 -8.60 14.55 2.85
N ALA A 116 -9.41 13.79 2.10
CA ALA A 116 -9.89 12.48 2.51
C ALA A 116 -8.75 11.51 2.83
N LEU A 117 -7.58 11.67 2.18
CA LEU A 117 -6.39 10.87 2.49
C LEU A 117 -5.84 11.19 3.88
N ASP A 118 -5.72 12.46 4.23
CA ASP A 118 -5.07 12.87 5.47
C ASP A 118 -6.02 12.86 6.68
N TYR A 119 -7.29 13.27 6.51
CA TYR A 119 -8.24 13.36 7.62
C TYR A 119 -9.10 12.12 7.83
N ALA A 120 -9.27 11.26 6.81
CA ALA A 120 -10.06 10.04 6.96
C ALA A 120 -9.20 8.77 6.93
N LEU A 121 -8.34 8.58 5.93
CA LEU A 121 -7.59 7.33 5.78
C LEU A 121 -6.35 7.26 6.69
N ARG A 122 -5.55 8.32 6.76
CA ARG A 122 -4.30 8.34 7.55
C ARG A 122 -4.50 7.97 9.03
N PRO A 123 -5.51 8.49 9.76
CA PRO A 123 -5.74 8.10 11.15
C PRO A 123 -6.02 6.60 11.31
N VAL A 124 -6.74 5.98 10.37
CA VAL A 124 -7.01 4.54 10.40
C VAL A 124 -5.73 3.73 10.16
N LEU A 125 -4.89 4.14 9.21
CA LEU A 125 -3.59 3.49 8.99
C LEU A 125 -2.68 3.62 10.23
N GLN A 126 -2.70 4.77 10.90
CA GLN A 126 -1.95 4.99 12.15
C GLN A 126 -2.47 4.11 13.29
N SER A 127 -3.78 3.93 13.42
CA SER A 127 -4.37 3.06 14.44
C SER A 127 -4.00 1.59 14.25
N LEU A 128 -3.69 1.18 13.02
CA LEU A 128 -3.15 -0.14 12.69
C LEU A 128 -1.62 -0.25 12.88
N GLY A 129 -0.99 0.77 13.46
CA GLY A 129 0.43 0.77 13.80
C GLY A 129 1.37 1.29 12.70
N ALA A 130 0.87 1.85 11.60
CA ALA A 130 1.72 2.45 10.56
C ALA A 130 2.39 3.72 11.10
N LYS A 131 3.72 3.73 11.15
CA LYS A 131 4.52 4.92 11.50
C LYS A 131 5.07 5.64 10.28
N SER A 132 5.38 4.89 9.20
CA SER A 132 5.86 5.42 7.93
C SER A 132 4.71 5.46 6.92
N ILE A 133 4.06 6.62 6.79
CA ILE A 133 3.00 6.84 5.80
C ILE A 133 3.45 7.97 4.89
N LEU A 134 3.72 7.65 3.63
CA LEU A 134 4.15 8.62 2.63
C LEU A 134 3.07 9.67 2.38
N PRO A 135 3.43 10.84 1.79
CA PRO A 135 2.45 11.79 1.30
C PRO A 135 1.47 11.10 0.34
N GLY A 136 0.18 11.26 0.59
CA GLY A 136 -0.86 10.65 -0.24
C GLY A 136 -0.90 11.26 -1.65
N ILE A 137 -1.23 10.43 -2.65
CA ILE A 137 -1.44 10.90 -4.02
C ILE A 137 -2.93 10.85 -4.33
N TYR A 138 -3.50 12.03 -4.51
CA TYR A 138 -4.87 12.20 -4.97
C TYR A 138 -4.88 12.59 -6.44
N ALA A 139 -5.74 11.95 -7.22
CA ALA A 139 -6.00 12.30 -8.61
C ALA A 139 -7.49 12.50 -8.87
N THR A 140 -7.82 13.52 -9.63
CA THR A 140 -9.20 13.76 -10.09
C THR A 140 -9.58 12.81 -11.23
N ASP A 141 -10.88 12.69 -11.50
CA ASP A 141 -11.39 11.90 -12.61
C ASP A 141 -10.85 12.36 -13.98
N ALA A 142 -10.53 13.65 -14.11
CA ALA A 142 -9.91 14.21 -15.30
C ALA A 142 -8.43 13.83 -15.46
N GLN A 143 -7.73 13.56 -14.35
CA GLN A 143 -6.32 13.19 -14.36
C GLN A 143 -6.09 11.68 -14.57
N VAL A 144 -7.14 10.86 -14.42
CA VAL A 144 -7.09 9.42 -14.68
C VAL A 144 -8.27 9.04 -15.58
N THR A 145 -8.02 8.92 -16.86
CA THR A 145 -9.07 8.66 -17.85
C THR A 145 -9.12 7.17 -18.17
N LEU A 146 -10.27 6.55 -17.90
CA LEU A 146 -10.56 5.16 -18.29
C LEU A 146 -11.14 5.14 -19.70
N THR A 147 -10.43 4.53 -20.65
CA THR A 147 -10.93 4.35 -22.01
C THR A 147 -11.81 3.09 -22.09
N PRO A 148 -12.84 3.06 -22.95
CA PRO A 148 -13.72 1.90 -23.06
C PRO A 148 -13.00 0.61 -23.46
N GLU A 149 -12.01 0.71 -24.33
CA GLU A 149 -11.38 -0.44 -25.01
C GLU A 149 -9.85 -0.51 -24.82
N GLY A 150 -9.28 0.39 -24.03
CA GLY A 150 -7.83 0.48 -23.91
C GLY A 150 -7.30 0.66 -22.50
N PRO A 151 -5.97 0.75 -22.37
CA PRO A 151 -5.35 1.08 -21.10
C PRO A 151 -5.80 2.47 -20.65
N TYR A 152 -5.90 2.64 -19.35
CA TYR A 152 -6.16 3.94 -18.76
C TYR A 152 -4.97 4.89 -19.01
N HIS A 153 -5.28 6.18 -19.03
CA HIS A 153 -4.29 7.24 -19.13
C HIS A 153 -4.17 7.98 -17.80
N VAL A 154 -2.95 8.11 -17.31
CA VAL A 154 -2.61 8.92 -16.12
C VAL A 154 -1.86 10.16 -16.59
N GLN A 155 -2.34 11.36 -16.23
CA GLN A 155 -1.68 12.60 -16.61
C GLN A 155 -0.25 12.70 -16.06
N ALA A 156 0.60 13.47 -16.75
CA ALA A 156 2.03 13.53 -16.50
C ALA A 156 2.40 14.02 -15.08
N ASP A 157 1.62 14.95 -14.51
CA ASP A 157 1.80 15.45 -13.15
C ASP A 157 1.58 14.36 -12.08
N ILE A 158 0.54 13.54 -12.27
CA ILE A 158 0.29 12.39 -11.40
C ILE A 158 1.34 11.31 -11.62
N ALA A 159 1.70 11.04 -12.87
CA ALA A 159 2.73 10.07 -13.21
C ALA A 159 4.08 10.40 -12.53
N ALA A 160 4.50 11.66 -12.55
CA ALA A 160 5.72 12.12 -11.88
C ALA A 160 5.65 11.90 -10.35
N ARG A 161 4.54 12.25 -9.71
CA ARG A 161 4.33 12.00 -8.27
C ARG A 161 4.37 10.50 -7.92
N LEU A 162 3.84 9.64 -8.79
CA LEU A 162 3.94 8.18 -8.60
C LEU A 162 5.38 7.71 -8.75
N ASP A 163 6.15 8.26 -9.70
CA ASP A 163 7.57 7.94 -9.87
C ASP A 163 8.38 8.30 -8.63
N ASP A 164 8.18 9.50 -8.08
CA ASP A 164 8.84 9.97 -6.85
C ASP A 164 8.49 9.08 -5.65
N ALA A 165 7.21 8.78 -5.45
CA ALA A 165 6.78 7.92 -4.35
C ALA A 165 7.35 6.50 -4.46
N VAL A 166 7.36 5.92 -5.66
CA VAL A 166 7.95 4.59 -5.90
C VAL A 166 9.46 4.62 -5.68
N ASN A 167 10.16 5.69 -6.06
CA ASN A 167 11.58 5.84 -5.78
C ASN A 167 11.85 5.80 -4.27
N VAL A 168 11.06 6.53 -3.46
CA VAL A 168 11.17 6.48 -1.99
C VAL A 168 10.93 5.07 -1.47
N LEU A 169 9.85 4.38 -1.90
CA LEU A 169 9.55 3.01 -1.48
C LEU A 169 10.71 2.05 -1.79
N VAL A 170 11.30 2.15 -2.96
CA VAL A 170 12.40 1.25 -3.38
C VAL A 170 13.69 1.58 -2.63
N THR A 171 14.03 2.86 -2.46
CA THR A 171 15.30 3.27 -1.84
C THR A 171 15.31 3.10 -0.33
N GLU A 172 14.19 3.36 0.34
CA GLU A 172 14.15 3.40 1.80
C GLU A 172 13.63 2.10 2.43
N THR A 173 12.76 1.36 1.72
CA THR A 173 12.08 0.20 2.31
C THR A 173 12.41 -1.12 1.62
N LEU A 174 12.48 -1.14 0.29
CA LEU A 174 12.62 -2.38 -0.48
C LEU A 174 14.08 -2.77 -0.75
N ARG A 175 15.04 -1.87 -0.55
CA ARG A 175 16.46 -2.22 -0.57
C ARG A 175 16.85 -2.92 0.73
N PRO A 176 17.67 -4.00 0.69
CA PRO A 176 18.23 -4.55 1.91
C PRO A 176 19.07 -3.46 2.60
N SER A 177 18.74 -3.18 3.86
CA SER A 177 19.53 -2.23 4.66
C SER A 177 21.00 -2.69 4.72
N PRO A 178 21.98 -1.81 4.46
CA PRO A 178 23.40 -2.16 4.61
C PRO A 178 23.79 -2.69 6.00
N ALA A 179 22.99 -2.36 7.03
CA ALA A 179 23.17 -2.86 8.39
C ALA A 179 22.99 -4.38 8.54
N GLN A 180 22.35 -5.05 7.58
CA GLN A 180 22.26 -6.52 7.59
C GLN A 180 23.45 -7.20 6.90
N ALA A 181 24.32 -6.46 6.23
CA ALA A 181 25.53 -6.97 5.61
C ALA A 181 26.74 -7.02 6.57
N THR A 182 26.70 -6.32 7.69
CA THR A 182 27.71 -6.45 8.76
C THR A 182 27.35 -7.61 9.69
N ARG A 183 27.40 -8.83 9.19
CA ARG A 183 27.62 -9.98 10.07
C ARG A 183 28.97 -9.74 10.75
N PHE A 184 28.98 -9.64 12.07
CA PHE A 184 30.17 -9.73 12.86
C PHE A 184 31.01 -10.91 12.34
N ALA A 185 32.14 -10.63 11.69
CA ALA A 185 33.11 -11.67 11.45
C ALA A 185 33.62 -12.08 12.84
N PRO A 186 33.54 -13.38 13.22
CA PRO A 186 34.06 -13.81 14.52
C PRO A 186 35.54 -13.50 14.55
N VAL A 187 35.95 -12.63 15.49
CA VAL A 187 37.33 -12.30 15.72
C VAL A 187 37.98 -13.53 16.37
N HIS A 188 39.04 -14.05 15.77
CA HIS A 188 39.76 -15.20 16.32
C HIS A 188 40.27 -14.84 17.71
N PHE A 189 40.09 -15.72 18.69
CA PHE A 189 40.43 -15.47 20.12
C PHE A 189 41.86 -14.97 20.33
N SER A 190 42.79 -15.36 19.45
CA SER A 190 44.19 -14.90 19.45
C SER A 190 44.37 -13.42 19.11
N GLN A 191 43.35 -12.71 18.64
CA GLN A 191 43.40 -11.28 18.28
C GLN A 191 42.78 -10.38 19.34
N VAL A 192 42.25 -10.95 20.42
CA VAL A 192 41.71 -10.17 21.56
C VAL A 192 42.86 -9.85 22.49
N ARG A 193 43.39 -8.62 22.43
CA ARG A 193 44.35 -8.12 23.43
C ARG A 193 43.54 -7.56 24.61
N CYS A 194 43.64 -8.23 25.76
CA CYS A 194 43.24 -7.64 27.03
C CYS A 194 44.27 -6.62 27.43
N SER A 195 43.92 -5.33 27.45
CA SER A 195 44.73 -4.33 28.13
C SER A 195 44.55 -4.50 29.64
N VAL A 196 45.58 -4.87 30.35
CA VAL A 196 45.68 -4.81 31.82
C VAL A 196 46.08 -3.41 32.21
#